data_5a170a0afa5b1b24188e3decaf27edf4
#
_entry.id   5a170a0afa5b1b24188e3decaf27edf4
#
_cell.length_a   1.000
_cell.length_b   1.000
_cell.length_c   1.000
_cell.angle_alpha   90.00
_cell.angle_beta   90.00
_cell.angle_gamma   90.00
#
_symmetry.space_group_name_H-M   'P 1'
#
loop_
_entity.id
_entity.type
_entity.pdbx_description
1 polymer ?
#
loop_
_entity_poly.entity_id
_entity_poly.type
_entity_poly.pdbx_seq_one_letter_code
_entity_poly.pdbx_strand_id
1 'polypeptide(L)'
;MKEKGFVDSMALRKNLWQTVLHGEFDGYLVYPRRLCTTKVDLKKLRPMIYERIEKRANEYPVRAMVPVAVEVLKARNVLIQGVSALLQSFPVMACKFCPEIFIDEKGHLIRTCHGYKRHAKNRCHEWVAGGLDDILVPVETYHLNNMFQGVIKHNQRFDFDRISAIDELCWQAGVDPCGNIVSGNSQGSEFLSPYDLTFVANRTLTAWETLRSGVLKLLFVYPAKVCKYCSEVHVGPSGHKARLCGVFNYESWRGAHFWTKAEVDDLVPPKIVWRRRPQDPPILVDEGKGYYGRVPAILDLCAKAGALVPAKYNSMMKAQGLSGPAFCR
;
A
#
# COMPACT_ATOMS: atom_id res chain seq x y z
N MET A 1 -9.89 13.40 44.39
CA MET A 1 -8.84 12.48 44.83
C MET A 1 -8.83 11.33 43.86
N LYS A 2 -7.83 10.93 43.14
CA LYS A 2 -6.40 11.18 42.98
C LYS A 2 -6.03 10.91 41.52
N GLU A 3 -5.45 11.91 40.86
CA GLU A 3 -4.56 11.65 39.72
C GLU A 3 -3.32 10.93 40.23
N LYS A 4 -2.85 9.92 39.52
CA LYS A 4 -1.43 9.54 39.37
C LYS A 4 -1.35 8.25 38.55
N GLY A 5 -0.61 8.30 37.44
CA GLY A 5 -0.18 7.07 36.75
C GLY A 5 0.13 7.19 35.27
N PHE A 6 0.67 8.30 34.77
CA PHE A 6 1.08 8.36 33.36
C PHE A 6 2.40 9.10 33.09
N VAL A 7 3.32 9.13 34.04
CA VAL A 7 4.60 9.88 33.89
C VAL A 7 5.85 9.00 33.87
N ASP A 8 5.75 7.69 34.11
CA ASP A 8 6.95 6.84 34.33
C ASP A 8 7.52 6.09 33.11
N SER A 9 6.88 6.18 31.92
CA SER A 9 7.42 5.45 30.75
C SER A 9 8.48 6.22 29.95
N MET A 10 8.60 7.52 30.09
CA MET A 10 9.62 8.31 29.38
C MET A 10 10.93 8.49 30.18
N ALA A 11 10.90 8.34 31.47
CA ALA A 11 12.10 8.45 32.32
C ALA A 11 13.00 7.20 32.23
N LEU A 12 12.43 6.01 32.02
CA LEU A 12 13.17 4.75 31.88
C LEU A 12 13.98 4.63 30.59
N ARG A 13 13.60 5.33 29.52
CA ARG A 13 14.36 5.33 28.26
C ARG A 13 15.56 6.28 28.26
N LYS A 14 15.58 7.28 29.12
CA LYS A 14 16.75 8.20 29.24
C LYS A 14 17.88 7.58 30.05
N ASN A 15 17.60 6.70 30.97
CA ASN A 15 18.63 6.10 31.84
C ASN A 15 19.39 4.93 31.20
N LEU A 16 18.86 4.27 30.16
CA LEU A 16 19.59 3.20 29.46
C LEU A 16 20.72 3.71 28.54
N TRP A 17 20.69 4.98 28.14
CA TRP A 17 21.74 5.56 27.30
C TRP A 17 22.89 6.19 28.10
N GLN A 18 22.68 6.42 29.39
CA GLN A 18 23.75 6.98 30.26
C GLN A 18 24.62 5.91 30.89
N THR A 19 24.17 4.67 31.00
CA THR A 19 24.94 3.56 31.64
C THR A 19 25.95 2.88 30.71
N VAL A 20 25.89 3.16 29.39
CA VAL A 20 26.83 2.62 28.38
C VAL A 20 28.05 3.54 28.18
N LEU A 21 28.08 4.73 28.80
CA LEU A 21 29.15 5.72 28.58
C LEU A 21 30.16 5.82 29.73
N HIS A 22 30.09 4.98 30.78
CA HIS A 22 31.09 4.93 31.82
C HIS A 22 31.70 3.52 31.98
N GLY A 23 32.35 3.08 30.90
CA GLY A 23 33.31 2.00 30.95
C GLY A 23 34.70 2.62 30.76
N GLU A 24 35.46 2.73 31.82
CA GLU A 24 36.86 3.14 31.77
C GLU A 24 37.65 2.16 30.90
N PHE A 25 38.17 2.65 29.79
CA PHE A 25 39.26 2.03 29.05
C PHE A 25 40.32 3.12 28.80
N ASP A 26 41.37 3.06 29.60
CA ASP A 26 42.63 3.74 29.34
C ASP A 26 43.24 3.20 28.04
N GLY A 27 43.36 4.07 27.05
CA GLY A 27 44.04 3.74 25.81
C GLY A 27 43.96 4.89 24.82
N TYR A 28 44.94 5.73 24.81
CA TYR A 28 45.10 6.91 23.94
C TYR A 28 44.90 6.56 22.47
N LEU A 29 43.76 6.91 21.89
CA LEU A 29 43.59 7.18 20.48
C LEU A 29 42.82 8.50 20.33
N VAL A 30 43.60 9.58 20.27
CA VAL A 30 43.11 10.92 19.92
C VAL A 30 42.72 10.90 18.45
N TYR A 31 41.45 10.59 18.16
CA TYR A 31 40.91 10.93 16.83
C TYR A 31 40.68 12.45 16.78
N PRO A 32 41.27 13.15 15.84
CA PRO A 32 40.96 14.56 15.67
C PRO A 32 39.48 14.68 15.26
N ARG A 33 38.65 15.17 16.16
CA ARG A 33 37.30 15.67 15.80
C ARG A 33 37.53 16.80 14.80
N ARG A 34 37.45 16.52 13.50
CA ARG A 34 37.29 17.56 12.50
C ARG A 34 35.92 18.18 12.75
N LEU A 35 35.90 19.25 13.53
CA LEU A 35 34.82 20.19 13.58
C LEU A 35 34.73 20.88 12.21
N CYS A 36 34.05 20.25 11.26
CA CYS A 36 33.70 20.88 9.99
C CYS A 36 32.57 21.88 10.23
N THR A 37 32.89 23.03 10.85
CA THR A 37 31.97 24.15 11.10
C THR A 37 31.94 25.16 9.94
N THR A 38 32.36 24.76 8.75
CA THR A 38 32.10 25.59 7.57
C THR A 38 30.63 25.50 7.21
N LYS A 39 29.88 26.58 7.46
CA LYS A 39 28.52 26.75 6.92
C LYS A 39 28.63 26.55 5.42
N VAL A 40 28.16 25.37 4.95
CA VAL A 40 28.11 25.05 3.53
C VAL A 40 27.17 26.04 2.86
N ASP A 41 27.69 26.91 1.98
CA ASP A 41 26.87 27.82 1.19
C ASP A 41 26.14 27.02 0.10
N LEU A 42 24.90 26.61 0.40
CA LEU A 42 24.05 25.86 -0.51
C LEU A 42 23.81 26.55 -1.85
N LYS A 43 23.94 27.91 -1.90
CA LYS A 43 23.80 28.66 -3.16
C LYS A 43 24.97 28.37 -4.11
N LYS A 44 26.20 28.25 -3.58
CA LYS A 44 27.38 27.92 -4.38
C LYS A 44 27.39 26.46 -4.85
N LEU A 45 26.73 25.56 -4.12
CA LEU A 45 26.64 24.15 -4.48
C LEU A 45 25.52 23.86 -5.50
N ARG A 46 24.57 24.77 -5.71
CA ARG A 46 23.46 24.57 -6.65
C ARG A 46 23.88 24.10 -8.04
N PRO A 47 24.85 24.74 -8.74
CA PRO A 47 25.23 24.30 -10.08
C PRO A 47 25.70 22.85 -10.09
N MET A 48 26.58 22.48 -9.16
CA MET A 48 27.10 21.11 -9.04
C MET A 48 25.99 20.08 -8.68
N ILE A 49 24.99 20.50 -7.90
CA ILE A 49 23.83 19.65 -7.60
C ILE A 49 23.00 19.43 -8.85
N TYR A 50 22.72 20.49 -9.64
CA TYR A 50 21.98 20.38 -10.89
C TYR A 50 22.72 19.53 -11.92
N GLU A 51 24.01 19.72 -12.08
CA GLU A 51 24.84 18.88 -12.96
C GLU A 51 24.78 17.40 -12.59
N ARG A 52 24.84 17.08 -11.29
CA ARG A 52 24.69 15.69 -10.81
C ARG A 52 23.28 15.13 -11.06
N ILE A 53 22.26 15.96 -10.92
CA ILE A 53 20.87 15.56 -11.21
C ILE A 53 20.73 15.29 -12.70
N GLU A 54 21.23 16.17 -13.56
CA GLU A 54 21.21 16.03 -15.02
C GLU A 54 21.99 14.80 -15.49
N LYS A 55 23.19 14.58 -14.95
CA LYS A 55 23.96 13.37 -15.23
C LYS A 55 23.20 12.11 -14.84
N ARG A 56 22.57 12.09 -13.66
CA ARG A 56 21.72 10.97 -13.27
C ARG A 56 20.50 10.81 -14.16
N ALA A 57 19.85 11.91 -14.55
CA ALA A 57 18.70 11.84 -15.46
C ALA A 57 19.03 11.17 -16.80
N ASN A 58 20.25 11.36 -17.31
CA ASN A 58 20.72 10.74 -18.54
C ASN A 58 20.98 9.22 -18.42
N GLU A 59 21.07 8.69 -17.20
CA GLU A 59 21.19 7.25 -16.94
C GLU A 59 19.83 6.54 -16.97
N TYR A 60 18.72 7.27 -17.05
CA TYR A 60 17.36 6.75 -17.08
C TYR A 60 16.71 6.92 -18.47
N PRO A 61 15.81 6.03 -18.88
CA PRO A 61 15.40 4.81 -18.17
C PRO A 61 16.48 3.71 -18.17
N VAL A 62 16.53 2.93 -17.09
CA VAL A 62 17.50 1.82 -16.95
C VAL A 62 17.03 0.64 -17.80
N ARG A 63 17.77 0.30 -18.86
CA ARG A 63 17.40 -0.74 -19.85
C ARG A 63 17.06 -2.10 -19.22
N ALA A 64 17.75 -2.50 -18.17
CA ALA A 64 17.52 -3.75 -17.47
C ALA A 64 16.14 -3.80 -16.76
N MET A 65 15.51 -2.65 -16.52
CA MET A 65 14.19 -2.56 -15.86
C MET A 65 13.02 -2.56 -16.83
N VAL A 66 13.24 -2.33 -18.12
CA VAL A 66 12.18 -2.35 -19.15
C VAL A 66 11.42 -3.68 -19.17
N PRO A 67 12.07 -4.86 -19.19
CA PRO A 67 11.34 -6.14 -19.14
C PRO A 67 10.52 -6.30 -17.85
N VAL A 68 11.04 -5.81 -16.71
CA VAL A 68 10.31 -5.85 -15.42
C VAL A 68 9.06 -4.99 -15.48
N ALA A 69 9.14 -3.77 -16.05
CA ALA A 69 8.00 -2.88 -16.21
C ALA A 69 6.92 -3.48 -17.15
N VAL A 70 7.35 -4.09 -18.26
CA VAL A 70 6.43 -4.81 -19.17
C VAL A 70 5.71 -5.95 -18.44
N GLU A 71 6.43 -6.74 -17.63
CA GLU A 71 5.85 -7.83 -16.83
C GLU A 71 4.86 -7.29 -15.79
N VAL A 72 5.18 -6.18 -15.13
CA VAL A 72 4.30 -5.47 -14.17
C VAL A 72 2.98 -5.06 -14.82
N LEU A 73 3.02 -4.43 -15.99
CA LEU A 73 1.81 -4.02 -16.72
C LEU A 73 0.97 -5.22 -17.17
N LYS A 74 1.61 -6.27 -17.67
CA LYS A 74 0.92 -7.53 -18.04
C LYS A 74 0.25 -8.17 -16.82
N ALA A 75 0.97 -8.25 -15.70
CA ALA A 75 0.45 -8.82 -14.45
C ALA A 75 -0.73 -7.98 -13.92
N ARG A 76 -0.65 -6.63 -13.99
CA ARG A 76 -1.76 -5.74 -13.61
C ARG A 76 -3.01 -5.99 -14.45
N ASN A 77 -2.87 -6.13 -15.75
CA ASN A 77 -4.01 -6.39 -16.64
C ASN A 77 -4.65 -7.77 -16.34
N VAL A 78 -3.84 -8.81 -16.17
CA VAL A 78 -4.31 -10.14 -15.79
C VAL A 78 -5.02 -10.11 -14.44
N LEU A 79 -4.49 -9.37 -13.47
CA LEU A 79 -5.08 -9.21 -12.14
C LEU A 79 -6.45 -8.53 -12.22
N ILE A 80 -6.59 -7.43 -12.95
CA ILE A 80 -7.86 -6.71 -13.16
C ILE A 80 -8.90 -7.63 -13.79
N GLN A 81 -8.55 -8.31 -14.90
CA GLN A 81 -9.43 -9.23 -15.59
C GLN A 81 -9.86 -10.39 -14.70
N GLY A 82 -8.90 -10.99 -13.99
CA GLY A 82 -9.15 -12.11 -13.10
C GLY A 82 -10.06 -11.75 -11.93
N VAL A 83 -9.81 -10.62 -11.26
CA VAL A 83 -10.69 -10.15 -10.18
C VAL A 83 -12.09 -9.83 -10.70
N SER A 84 -12.20 -9.16 -11.86
CA SER A 84 -13.50 -8.85 -12.49
C SER A 84 -14.29 -10.12 -12.82
N ALA A 85 -13.63 -11.17 -13.30
CA ALA A 85 -14.27 -12.46 -13.55
C ALA A 85 -14.72 -13.16 -12.26
N LEU A 86 -13.89 -13.16 -11.23
CA LEU A 86 -14.22 -13.77 -9.94
C LEU A 86 -15.36 -13.05 -9.22
N LEU A 87 -15.47 -11.73 -9.38
CA LEU A 87 -16.57 -10.94 -8.80
C LEU A 87 -17.95 -11.28 -9.35
N GLN A 88 -18.02 -11.90 -10.53
CA GLN A 88 -19.29 -12.40 -11.08
C GLN A 88 -19.83 -13.61 -10.29
N SER A 89 -18.94 -14.39 -9.66
CA SER A 89 -19.28 -15.61 -8.93
C SER A 89 -19.23 -15.45 -7.41
N PHE A 90 -18.46 -14.49 -6.92
CA PHE A 90 -18.24 -14.25 -5.50
C PHE A 90 -18.63 -12.81 -5.13
N PRO A 91 -19.77 -12.61 -4.48
CA PRO A 91 -20.23 -11.28 -4.09
C PRO A 91 -19.31 -10.65 -3.07
N VAL A 92 -19.13 -9.34 -3.19
CA VAL A 92 -18.38 -8.52 -2.27
C VAL A 92 -19.30 -7.48 -1.68
N MET A 93 -19.25 -7.34 -0.38
CA MET A 93 -19.96 -6.31 0.37
C MET A 93 -18.96 -5.23 0.79
N ALA A 94 -19.25 -3.97 0.46
CA ALA A 94 -18.50 -2.79 0.89
C ALA A 94 -19.30 -2.02 1.95
N CYS A 95 -18.61 -1.47 2.95
CA CYS A 95 -19.30 -0.62 3.92
C CYS A 95 -19.47 0.78 3.35
N LYS A 96 -20.69 1.32 3.45
CA LYS A 96 -21.05 2.67 3.02
C LYS A 96 -20.28 3.79 3.73
N PHE A 97 -19.80 3.54 4.96
CA PHE A 97 -19.23 4.57 5.82
C PHE A 97 -17.74 4.43 6.14
N CYS A 98 -17.18 3.26 5.98
CA CYS A 98 -15.76 3.02 6.19
C CYS A 98 -15.17 2.18 5.04
N PRO A 99 -13.85 2.12 4.87
CA PRO A 99 -13.24 1.40 3.76
C PRO A 99 -13.21 -0.12 3.96
N GLU A 100 -14.00 -0.68 4.88
CA GLU A 100 -14.02 -2.12 5.13
C GLU A 100 -14.90 -2.84 4.11
N ILE A 101 -14.42 -3.98 3.64
CA ILE A 101 -15.14 -4.87 2.73
C ILE A 101 -15.20 -6.28 3.30
N PHE A 102 -16.13 -7.08 2.79
CA PHE A 102 -16.29 -8.47 3.14
C PHE A 102 -16.67 -9.29 1.90
N ILE A 103 -16.06 -10.46 1.72
CA ILE A 103 -16.28 -11.31 0.55
C ILE A 103 -17.25 -12.42 0.96
N ASP A 104 -18.52 -12.18 0.83
CA ASP A 104 -19.62 -13.12 1.03
C ASP A 104 -20.93 -12.46 0.59
N GLU A 105 -22.04 -13.24 0.53
CA GLU A 105 -23.38 -12.73 0.22
C GLU A 105 -23.90 -11.75 1.27
N LYS A 106 -23.53 -11.98 2.53
CA LYS A 106 -23.91 -11.14 3.67
C LYS A 106 -22.69 -10.59 4.37
N GLY A 107 -22.76 -9.32 4.74
CA GLY A 107 -21.73 -8.68 5.52
C GLY A 107 -21.65 -9.25 6.95
N HIS A 108 -20.49 -9.07 7.59
CA HIS A 108 -20.31 -9.48 8.99
C HIS A 108 -20.95 -8.48 9.97
N LEU A 109 -21.17 -8.94 11.22
CA LEU A 109 -21.71 -8.13 12.32
C LEU A 109 -20.63 -7.67 13.31
N ILE A 110 -19.34 -7.83 13.00
CA ILE A 110 -18.26 -7.36 13.84
C ILE A 110 -18.30 -5.82 13.90
N ARG A 111 -18.29 -5.26 15.09
CA ARG A 111 -18.40 -3.82 15.33
C ARG A 111 -17.06 -3.11 15.18
N THR A 112 -16.59 -2.95 13.95
CA THR A 112 -15.33 -2.30 13.61
C THR A 112 -15.52 -1.03 12.78
N CYS A 113 -16.75 -0.63 12.47
CA CYS A 113 -17.02 0.53 11.65
C CYS A 113 -16.55 1.83 12.32
N HIS A 114 -15.58 2.50 11.68
CA HIS A 114 -15.05 3.80 12.09
C HIS A 114 -15.61 4.97 11.27
N GLY A 115 -16.61 4.67 10.42
CA GLY A 115 -17.13 5.63 9.46
C GLY A 115 -17.84 6.83 10.08
N TYR A 116 -18.25 7.68 9.23
CA TYR A 116 -19.00 8.93 9.23
C TYR A 116 -19.18 9.75 10.53
N LYS A 117 -19.34 9.15 11.71
CA LYS A 117 -19.46 9.91 12.98
C LYS A 117 -18.34 9.49 13.91
N ARG A 118 -17.37 10.36 14.13
CA ARG A 118 -16.25 10.18 15.06
C ARG A 118 -16.67 9.73 16.47
N HIS A 119 -17.94 9.93 16.84
CA HIS A 119 -18.52 9.57 18.13
C HIS A 119 -19.16 8.17 18.19
N ALA A 120 -19.17 7.44 17.07
CA ALA A 120 -19.82 6.14 16.98
C ALA A 120 -18.82 5.02 16.69
N LYS A 121 -17.76 4.94 17.50
CA LYS A 121 -16.84 3.81 17.49
C LYS A 121 -17.61 2.52 17.80
N ASN A 122 -17.21 1.42 17.17
CA ASN A 122 -17.80 0.09 17.36
C ASN A 122 -19.26 -0.05 16.92
N ARG A 123 -19.60 0.46 15.75
CA ARG A 123 -20.88 0.20 15.09
C ARG A 123 -20.80 -1.00 14.15
N CYS A 124 -21.97 -1.61 13.93
CA CYS A 124 -22.18 -2.48 12.78
C CYS A 124 -22.02 -1.69 11.48
N HIS A 125 -21.61 -2.38 10.44
CA HIS A 125 -21.47 -1.81 9.11
C HIS A 125 -22.82 -1.72 8.41
N GLU A 126 -22.99 -0.72 7.55
CA GLU A 126 -24.04 -0.69 6.55
C GLU A 126 -23.46 -1.18 5.24
N TRP A 127 -23.83 -2.40 4.85
CA TRP A 127 -23.27 -3.09 3.71
C TRP A 127 -24.02 -2.76 2.43
N VAL A 128 -23.27 -2.49 1.36
CA VAL A 128 -23.75 -2.32 -0.01
C VAL A 128 -22.93 -3.21 -0.94
N ALA A 129 -23.41 -3.46 -2.16
CA ALA A 129 -22.64 -4.21 -3.14
C ALA A 129 -21.32 -3.48 -3.43
N GLY A 130 -20.22 -4.22 -3.32
CA GLY A 130 -18.87 -3.74 -3.66
C GLY A 130 -18.45 -4.13 -5.07
N GLY A 131 -17.35 -3.54 -5.53
CA GLY A 131 -16.82 -3.73 -6.87
C GLY A 131 -15.31 -3.94 -6.92
N LEU A 132 -14.77 -3.80 -8.12
CA LEU A 132 -13.36 -4.00 -8.42
C LEU A 132 -12.45 -3.08 -7.57
N ASP A 133 -12.79 -1.80 -7.50
CA ASP A 133 -11.99 -0.79 -6.78
C ASP A 133 -12.01 -0.95 -5.26
N ASP A 134 -12.99 -1.69 -4.74
CA ASP A 134 -13.03 -2.05 -3.32
C ASP A 134 -11.99 -3.13 -2.99
N ILE A 135 -11.63 -3.98 -3.95
CA ILE A 135 -10.60 -5.02 -3.80
C ILE A 135 -9.24 -4.52 -4.26
N LEU A 136 -9.17 -3.94 -5.46
CA LEU A 136 -7.98 -3.35 -6.05
C LEU A 136 -8.00 -1.84 -5.83
N VAL A 137 -7.54 -1.43 -4.66
CA VAL A 137 -7.55 -0.01 -4.27
C VAL A 137 -6.74 0.81 -5.27
N PRO A 138 -7.35 1.75 -6.01
CA PRO A 138 -6.63 2.59 -6.95
C PRO A 138 -5.71 3.55 -6.20
N VAL A 139 -4.45 3.64 -6.62
CA VAL A 139 -3.48 4.61 -6.14
C VAL A 139 -3.05 5.47 -7.31
N GLU A 140 -3.28 6.77 -7.20
CA GLU A 140 -2.97 7.73 -8.24
C GLU A 140 -1.78 8.60 -7.87
N THR A 141 -1.09 9.09 -8.90
CA THR A 141 0.01 10.05 -8.78
C THR A 141 -0.03 11.05 -9.92
N TYR A 142 0.76 12.11 -9.83
CA TYR A 142 0.97 13.02 -10.96
C TYR A 142 1.84 12.36 -12.02
N HIS A 143 1.43 12.49 -13.28
CA HIS A 143 2.24 12.10 -14.42
C HIS A 143 3.36 13.10 -14.65
N LEU A 144 4.59 12.61 -14.83
CA LEU A 144 5.79 13.42 -15.04
C LEU A 144 6.48 13.01 -16.34
N ASN A 145 6.88 13.98 -17.16
CA ASN A 145 7.70 13.69 -18.34
C ASN A 145 9.04 13.04 -17.93
N ASN A 146 9.56 13.44 -16.78
CA ASN A 146 10.79 12.87 -16.20
C ASN A 146 10.70 12.97 -14.66
N MET A 147 10.99 11.90 -13.93
CA MET A 147 10.92 11.85 -12.46
C MET A 147 11.88 12.83 -11.76
N PHE A 148 12.90 13.34 -12.46
CA PHE A 148 13.82 14.37 -11.96
C PHE A 148 13.36 15.79 -12.29
N GLN A 149 12.25 15.95 -12.99
CA GLN A 149 11.64 17.23 -13.26
C GLN A 149 11.37 18.01 -11.98
N GLY A 150 11.37 19.33 -12.09
CA GLY A 150 11.16 20.22 -10.94
C GLY A 150 9.91 19.88 -10.15
N VAL A 151 9.96 20.11 -8.84
CA VAL A 151 8.88 19.78 -7.92
C VAL A 151 7.61 20.57 -8.27
N ILE A 152 6.50 19.87 -8.52
CA ILE A 152 5.19 20.47 -8.81
C ILE A 152 4.77 21.40 -7.65
N LYS A 153 4.54 22.69 -7.94
CA LYS A 153 4.02 23.68 -6.99
C LYS A 153 2.50 23.64 -6.96
N HIS A 154 1.90 24.21 -5.93
CA HIS A 154 0.45 24.19 -5.77
C HIS A 154 -0.31 24.83 -6.94
N ASN A 155 0.17 25.94 -7.47
CA ASN A 155 -0.43 26.66 -8.60
C ASN A 155 -0.25 25.90 -9.95
N GLN A 156 0.72 25.02 -10.05
CA GLN A 156 1.03 24.23 -11.24
C GLN A 156 0.34 22.85 -11.25
N ARG A 157 -0.41 22.48 -10.20
CA ARG A 157 -0.96 21.14 -10.06
C ARG A 157 -1.97 20.73 -11.14
N PHE A 158 -2.61 21.70 -11.79
CA PHE A 158 -3.56 21.46 -12.87
C PHE A 158 -2.90 21.28 -14.24
N ASP A 159 -1.59 21.56 -14.33
CA ASP A 159 -0.81 21.38 -15.57
C ASP A 159 -0.32 19.91 -15.70
N PHE A 160 -0.62 19.07 -14.74
CA PHE A 160 -0.18 17.67 -14.67
C PHE A 160 -1.39 16.75 -14.54
N ASP A 161 -1.43 15.74 -15.40
CA ASP A 161 -2.43 14.68 -15.35
C ASP A 161 -2.25 13.79 -14.14
N ARG A 162 -3.32 13.13 -13.71
CA ARG A 162 -3.31 12.09 -12.69
C ARG A 162 -3.47 10.74 -13.36
N ILE A 163 -2.54 9.85 -13.08
CA ILE A 163 -2.55 8.47 -13.57
C ILE A 163 -2.30 7.48 -12.45
N SER A 164 -2.47 6.18 -12.71
CA SER A 164 -2.13 5.13 -11.75
C SER A 164 -0.64 5.21 -11.37
N ALA A 165 -0.32 5.08 -10.08
CA ALA A 165 1.06 5.10 -9.59
C ALA A 165 1.91 3.96 -10.19
N ILE A 166 1.28 2.83 -10.53
CA ILE A 166 1.95 1.72 -11.22
C ILE A 166 2.27 2.09 -12.66
N ASP A 167 1.33 2.75 -13.35
CA ASP A 167 1.52 3.17 -14.74
C ASP A 167 2.61 4.24 -14.82
N GLU A 168 2.62 5.21 -13.88
CA GLU A 168 3.70 6.20 -13.80
C GLU A 168 5.05 5.55 -13.52
N LEU A 169 5.11 4.57 -12.61
CA LEU A 169 6.36 3.87 -12.30
C LEU A 169 6.90 3.12 -13.53
N CYS A 170 6.02 2.49 -14.32
CA CYS A 170 6.38 1.82 -15.57
C CYS A 170 6.77 2.81 -16.68
N TRP A 171 6.08 3.96 -16.76
CA TRP A 171 6.42 5.05 -17.66
C TRP A 171 7.86 5.55 -17.41
N GLN A 172 8.20 5.82 -16.16
CA GLN A 172 9.56 6.23 -15.78
C GLN A 172 10.61 5.14 -16.05
N ALA A 173 10.18 3.87 -16.14
CA ALA A 173 11.02 2.75 -16.55
C ALA A 173 11.13 2.60 -18.10
N GLY A 174 10.52 3.50 -18.87
CA GLY A 174 10.60 3.54 -20.32
C GLY A 174 9.58 2.64 -21.03
N VAL A 175 8.47 2.32 -20.39
CA VAL A 175 7.38 1.52 -20.97
C VAL A 175 6.10 2.34 -20.99
N ASP A 176 5.55 2.54 -22.19
CA ASP A 176 4.23 3.20 -22.35
C ASP A 176 3.11 2.25 -21.90
N PRO A 177 2.35 2.59 -20.84
CA PRO A 177 1.21 1.78 -20.41
C PRO A 177 0.11 1.67 -21.46
N CYS A 178 -0.06 2.67 -22.31
CA CYS A 178 -1.08 2.69 -23.37
C CYS A 178 -0.68 1.86 -24.60
N GLY A 179 0.62 1.80 -24.92
CA GLY A 179 1.14 1.10 -26.10
C GLY A 179 1.12 -0.44 -25.98
N ASN A 180 0.98 -0.99 -24.76
CA ASN A 180 1.03 -2.44 -24.50
C ASN A 180 -0.35 -3.07 -24.18
N ILE A 181 -1.44 -2.33 -24.38
CA ILE A 181 -2.80 -2.87 -24.23
C ILE A 181 -3.09 -3.72 -25.46
N VAL A 182 -2.66 -4.98 -25.46
CA VAL A 182 -3.29 -5.99 -26.32
C VAL A 182 -4.71 -6.13 -25.78
N SER A 183 -5.67 -5.59 -26.53
CA SER A 183 -7.11 -5.78 -26.31
C SER A 183 -7.37 -7.29 -26.25
N GLY A 184 -7.35 -7.86 -25.08
CA GLY A 184 -7.90 -9.18 -24.83
C GLY A 184 -9.41 -9.04 -25.04
N ASN A 185 -9.94 -9.67 -26.09
CA ASN A 185 -11.35 -9.80 -26.32
C ASN A 185 -12.05 -10.16 -25.01
N SER A 186 -12.91 -9.28 -24.54
CA SER A 186 -13.90 -9.59 -23.52
C SER A 186 -14.85 -10.63 -24.13
N GLN A 187 -14.49 -11.91 -23.98
CA GLN A 187 -15.40 -13.01 -24.20
C GLN A 187 -16.56 -12.85 -23.23
N GLY A 188 -17.77 -12.97 -23.78
CA GLY A 188 -19.01 -12.71 -23.08
C GLY A 188 -19.15 -13.43 -21.75
N SER A 189 -20.01 -12.91 -20.92
CA SER A 189 -20.44 -13.40 -19.63
C SER A 189 -21.10 -14.80 -19.73
N GLU A 190 -20.30 -15.83 -20.00
CA GLU A 190 -20.68 -17.20 -19.70
C GLU A 190 -20.32 -17.50 -18.27
N PHE A 191 -21.24 -18.10 -17.51
CA PHE A 191 -20.97 -18.58 -16.15
C PHE A 191 -19.80 -19.58 -16.21
N LEU A 192 -18.68 -19.18 -15.60
CA LEU A 192 -17.48 -20.01 -15.56
C LEU A 192 -17.77 -21.31 -14.77
N SER A 193 -17.32 -22.44 -15.30
CA SER A 193 -17.38 -23.70 -14.55
C SER A 193 -16.49 -23.61 -13.29
N PRO A 194 -16.73 -24.47 -12.26
CA PRO A 194 -15.84 -24.50 -11.07
C PRO A 194 -14.37 -24.74 -11.40
N TYR A 195 -14.09 -25.50 -12.46
CA TYR A 195 -12.72 -25.73 -12.95
C TYR A 195 -12.12 -24.44 -13.53
N ASP A 196 -12.89 -23.71 -14.33
CA ASP A 196 -12.47 -22.44 -14.90
C ASP A 196 -12.24 -21.40 -13.83
N LEU A 197 -13.09 -21.35 -12.79
CA LEU A 197 -12.94 -20.46 -11.64
C LEU A 197 -11.62 -20.72 -10.89
N THR A 198 -11.26 -22.00 -10.65
CA THR A 198 -10.01 -22.36 -10.01
C THR A 198 -8.80 -21.96 -10.86
N PHE A 199 -8.88 -22.16 -12.17
CA PHE A 199 -7.83 -21.73 -13.09
C PHE A 199 -7.66 -20.21 -13.10
N VAL A 200 -8.77 -19.45 -13.21
CA VAL A 200 -8.75 -17.99 -13.16
C VAL A 200 -8.20 -17.50 -11.81
N ALA A 201 -8.60 -18.11 -10.70
CA ALA A 201 -8.14 -17.73 -9.36
C ALA A 201 -6.63 -17.96 -9.18
N ASN A 202 -6.09 -19.11 -9.62
CA ASN A 202 -4.65 -19.37 -9.55
C ASN A 202 -3.85 -18.39 -10.43
N ARG A 203 -4.35 -18.07 -11.62
CA ARG A 203 -3.75 -17.10 -12.53
C ARG A 203 -3.78 -15.67 -11.92
N THR A 204 -4.90 -15.29 -11.31
CA THR A 204 -5.09 -14.01 -10.63
C THR A 204 -4.12 -13.88 -9.46
N LEU A 205 -3.97 -14.93 -8.66
CA LEU A 205 -3.06 -14.94 -7.51
C LEU A 205 -1.59 -14.85 -7.97
N THR A 206 -1.22 -15.57 -9.02
CA THR A 206 0.11 -15.46 -9.62
C THR A 206 0.37 -14.05 -10.13
N ALA A 207 -0.61 -13.44 -10.79
CA ALA A 207 -0.50 -12.06 -11.27
C ALA A 207 -0.32 -11.06 -10.13
N TRP A 208 -1.04 -11.22 -9.01
CA TRP A 208 -0.86 -10.42 -7.79
C TRP A 208 0.57 -10.50 -7.24
N GLU A 209 1.13 -11.71 -7.12
CA GLU A 209 2.50 -11.92 -6.64
C GLU A 209 3.54 -11.32 -7.61
N THR A 210 3.35 -11.52 -8.91
CA THR A 210 4.22 -10.99 -9.96
C THR A 210 4.20 -9.46 -9.96
N LEU A 211 3.02 -8.85 -9.88
CA LEU A 211 2.85 -7.40 -9.79
C LEU A 211 3.62 -6.82 -8.60
N ARG A 212 3.41 -7.35 -7.41
CA ARG A 212 4.06 -6.85 -6.19
C ARG A 212 5.57 -7.02 -6.21
N SER A 213 6.04 -8.18 -6.68
CA SER A 213 7.47 -8.47 -6.84
C SER A 213 8.12 -7.56 -7.88
N GLY A 214 7.45 -7.32 -9.00
CA GLY A 214 7.92 -6.41 -10.04
C GLY A 214 7.97 -4.95 -9.56
N VAL A 215 6.92 -4.46 -8.89
CA VAL A 215 6.91 -3.13 -8.28
C VAL A 215 8.04 -2.98 -7.26
N LEU A 216 8.30 -4.00 -6.42
CA LEU A 216 9.44 -3.98 -5.51
C LEU A 216 10.78 -3.76 -6.24
N LYS A 217 11.00 -4.50 -7.33
CA LYS A 217 12.22 -4.37 -8.15
C LYS A 217 12.34 -2.96 -8.77
N LEU A 218 11.23 -2.43 -9.29
CA LEU A 218 11.22 -1.08 -9.86
C LEU A 218 11.50 -0.02 -8.79
N LEU A 219 10.96 -0.12 -7.58
CA LEU A 219 11.18 0.83 -6.48
C LEU A 219 12.63 0.87 -5.97
N PHE A 220 13.45 -0.14 -6.24
CA PHE A 220 14.89 -0.08 -5.97
C PHE A 220 15.62 0.87 -6.91
N VAL A 221 15.10 1.05 -8.13
CA VAL A 221 15.72 1.86 -9.18
C VAL A 221 15.02 3.21 -9.32
N TYR A 222 13.70 3.22 -9.30
CA TYR A 222 12.84 4.39 -9.45
C TYR A 222 12.25 4.77 -8.10
N PRO A 223 12.79 5.79 -7.42
CA PRO A 223 12.30 6.15 -6.10
C PRO A 223 10.86 6.69 -6.17
N ALA A 224 10.06 6.30 -5.21
CA ALA A 224 8.76 6.91 -4.97
C ALA A 224 8.66 7.42 -3.53
N LYS A 225 7.77 8.38 -3.32
CA LYS A 225 7.46 8.98 -2.02
C LYS A 225 5.99 8.78 -1.69
N VAL A 226 5.72 8.62 -0.42
CA VAL A 226 4.35 8.57 0.13
C VAL A 226 4.23 9.62 1.24
N CYS A 227 3.09 10.29 1.31
CA CYS A 227 2.81 11.19 2.43
C CYS A 227 2.41 10.36 3.65
N LYS A 228 3.12 10.56 4.76
CA LYS A 228 2.87 9.86 6.03
C LYS A 228 1.43 10.00 6.55
N TYR A 229 0.73 11.07 6.17
CA TYR A 229 -0.57 11.42 6.75
C TYR A 229 -1.76 11.16 5.85
N CYS A 230 -1.64 11.40 4.53
CA CYS A 230 -2.75 11.27 3.60
C CYS A 230 -2.56 10.15 2.55
N SER A 231 -1.46 9.41 2.63
CA SER A 231 -1.12 8.32 1.69
C SER A 231 -1.02 8.74 0.22
N GLU A 232 -0.95 10.04 -0.08
CA GLU A 232 -0.66 10.54 -1.43
C GLU A 232 0.69 10.01 -1.90
N VAL A 233 0.76 9.46 -3.11
CA VAL A 233 1.99 8.93 -3.71
C VAL A 233 2.56 9.90 -4.73
N HIS A 234 3.88 9.92 -4.86
CA HIS A 234 4.61 10.65 -5.88
C HIS A 234 5.78 9.81 -6.38
N VAL A 235 5.83 9.52 -7.66
CA VAL A 235 6.95 8.80 -8.28
C VAL A 235 8.05 9.81 -8.59
N GLY A 236 9.19 9.64 -7.94
CA GLY A 236 10.34 10.54 -8.06
C GLY A 236 11.14 10.66 -6.76
N PRO A 237 12.35 11.24 -6.81
CA PRO A 237 13.24 11.37 -5.66
C PRO A 237 12.73 12.37 -4.61
N SER A 238 11.90 13.33 -5.04
CA SER A 238 11.33 14.39 -4.19
C SER A 238 9.83 14.41 -4.34
N GLY A 239 9.08 14.54 -3.25
CA GLY A 239 7.63 14.72 -3.32
C GLY A 239 7.25 16.09 -3.90
N HIS A 240 6.03 16.25 -4.38
CA HIS A 240 5.51 17.52 -4.87
C HIS A 240 5.26 18.54 -3.73
N LYS A 241 5.16 19.83 -4.08
CA LYS A 241 4.86 20.93 -3.15
C LYS A 241 3.41 21.44 -3.28
N ALA A 242 2.56 20.71 -4.00
CA ALA A 242 1.14 21.01 -4.05
C ALA A 242 0.53 20.80 -2.64
N ARG A 243 -0.24 21.78 -2.17
CA ARG A 243 -0.85 21.77 -0.83
C ARG A 243 -2.21 21.05 -0.89
N LEU A 244 -2.16 19.73 -0.98
CA LEU A 244 -3.34 18.87 -1.13
C LEU A 244 -3.51 17.88 0.04
N CYS A 245 -2.65 17.95 1.04
CA CYS A 245 -2.75 17.07 2.20
C CYS A 245 -4.04 17.34 2.98
N GLY A 246 -5.04 16.47 2.84
CA GLY A 246 -6.35 16.62 3.45
C GLY A 246 -6.35 16.60 4.98
N VAL A 247 -5.32 15.98 5.58
CA VAL A 247 -5.17 15.89 7.04
C VAL A 247 -4.88 17.26 7.67
N PHE A 248 -4.19 18.16 6.94
CA PHE A 248 -3.73 19.45 7.44
C PHE A 248 -4.36 20.65 6.75
N ASN A 249 -5.46 20.48 6.01
CA ASN A 249 -6.13 21.57 5.28
C ASN A 249 -6.56 22.73 6.19
N TYR A 250 -6.79 22.47 7.47
CA TYR A 250 -7.28 23.45 8.46
C TYR A 250 -6.23 23.89 9.45
N GLU A 251 -4.98 23.41 9.35
CA GLU A 251 -3.90 23.77 10.23
C GLU A 251 -2.93 24.77 9.59
N SER A 252 -2.01 25.32 10.40
CA SER A 252 -0.98 26.28 9.98
C SER A 252 -0.05 25.76 8.87
N TRP A 253 0.03 24.43 8.70
CA TRP A 253 0.81 23.74 7.66
C TRP A 253 0.23 23.90 6.25
N ARG A 254 -0.96 24.44 6.12
CA ARG A 254 -1.61 24.74 4.84
C ARG A 254 -1.68 23.55 3.89
N GLY A 255 -1.85 22.33 4.43
CA GLY A 255 -1.96 21.12 3.64
C GLY A 255 -0.65 20.63 2.98
N ALA A 256 0.51 21.02 3.50
CA ALA A 256 1.79 20.49 3.03
C ALA A 256 1.92 19.00 3.38
N HIS A 257 2.52 18.23 2.44
CA HIS A 257 2.76 16.79 2.64
C HIS A 257 4.04 16.54 3.44
N PHE A 258 4.02 15.46 4.21
CA PHE A 258 5.20 14.93 4.87
C PHE A 258 5.65 13.66 4.15
N TRP A 259 6.62 13.81 3.24
CA TRP A 259 7.07 12.76 2.34
C TRP A 259 8.07 11.80 3.01
N THR A 260 7.80 10.50 2.91
CA THR A 260 8.70 9.40 3.27
C THR A 260 8.97 8.53 2.04
N LYS A 261 9.90 7.59 2.13
CA LYS A 261 10.12 6.61 1.07
C LYS A 261 8.88 5.73 0.96
N ALA A 262 8.40 5.52 -0.26
CA ALA A 262 7.30 4.61 -0.53
C ALA A 262 7.77 3.15 -0.58
N GLU A 263 6.89 2.25 -0.18
CA GLU A 263 7.05 0.80 -0.24
C GLU A 263 6.03 0.20 -1.20
N VAL A 264 6.10 -1.11 -1.42
CA VAL A 264 5.17 -1.81 -2.33
C VAL A 264 3.71 -1.64 -1.89
N ASP A 265 3.46 -1.67 -0.58
CA ASP A 265 2.11 -1.53 -0.02
C ASP A 265 1.50 -0.14 -0.22
N ASP A 266 2.32 0.87 -0.51
CA ASP A 266 1.84 2.21 -0.81
C ASP A 266 1.34 2.34 -2.27
N LEU A 267 1.91 1.56 -3.22
CA LEU A 267 1.54 1.58 -4.62
C LEU A 267 0.53 0.47 -4.97
N VAL A 268 0.61 -0.66 -4.26
CA VAL A 268 -0.24 -1.84 -4.42
C VAL A 268 -0.77 -2.26 -3.05
N PRO A 269 -1.63 -1.43 -2.42
CA PRO A 269 -2.08 -1.66 -1.06
C PRO A 269 -2.92 -2.94 -0.96
N PRO A 270 -2.57 -3.85 -0.05
CA PRO A 270 -3.39 -5.02 0.22
C PRO A 270 -4.63 -4.59 1.01
N LYS A 271 -5.80 -4.77 0.43
CA LYS A 271 -7.04 -4.61 1.16
C LYS A 271 -7.21 -5.78 2.14
N ILE A 272 -7.17 -5.52 3.44
CA ILE A 272 -7.27 -6.57 4.45
C ILE A 272 -8.72 -6.77 4.85
N VAL A 273 -9.20 -8.03 4.76
CA VAL A 273 -10.57 -8.42 5.06
C VAL A 273 -10.64 -9.48 6.16
N TRP A 274 -11.79 -9.56 6.81
CA TRP A 274 -12.10 -10.72 7.65
C TRP A 274 -12.37 -11.92 6.75
N ARG A 275 -11.80 -13.06 7.13
CA ARG A 275 -12.00 -14.32 6.41
C ARG A 275 -12.91 -15.23 7.21
N ARG A 276 -13.99 -15.70 6.57
CA ARG A 276 -14.84 -16.77 7.10
C ARG A 276 -14.31 -18.12 6.64
N ARG A 277 -14.05 -19.02 7.57
CA ARG A 277 -13.63 -20.40 7.30
C ARG A 277 -14.84 -21.33 7.39
N PRO A 278 -14.76 -22.58 6.90
CA PRO A 278 -15.86 -23.54 6.98
C PRO A 278 -16.37 -23.80 8.40
N GLN A 279 -15.48 -23.75 9.41
CA GLN A 279 -15.82 -23.96 10.83
C GLN A 279 -16.32 -22.71 11.54
N ASP A 280 -16.19 -21.54 10.94
CA ASP A 280 -16.71 -20.29 11.50
C ASP A 280 -18.22 -20.21 11.32
N PRO A 281 -18.95 -19.45 12.16
CA PRO A 281 -20.39 -19.29 12.00
C PRO A 281 -20.72 -18.66 10.63
N PRO A 282 -21.96 -18.87 10.12
CA PRO A 282 -22.38 -18.34 8.82
C PRO A 282 -22.29 -16.81 8.75
N ILE A 283 -22.40 -16.12 9.87
CA ILE A 283 -22.17 -14.67 9.99
C ILE A 283 -21.15 -14.45 11.09
N LEU A 284 -20.08 -13.71 10.76
CA LEU A 284 -19.06 -13.38 11.75
C LEU A 284 -19.57 -12.31 12.73
N VAL A 285 -19.36 -12.55 14.01
CA VAL A 285 -19.84 -11.70 15.13
C VAL A 285 -18.68 -11.27 16.04
N ASP A 286 -18.89 -10.29 16.91
CA ASP A 286 -17.86 -9.71 17.77
C ASP A 286 -17.19 -10.73 18.69
N GLU A 287 -17.93 -11.69 19.21
CA GLU A 287 -17.46 -12.69 20.16
C GLU A 287 -16.31 -13.54 19.60
N GLY A 288 -16.35 -13.80 18.28
CA GLY A 288 -15.32 -14.57 17.57
C GLY A 288 -14.17 -13.78 16.99
N LYS A 289 -14.16 -12.45 17.05
CA LYS A 289 -13.21 -11.61 16.32
C LYS A 289 -11.73 -11.88 16.61
N GLY A 290 -11.39 -12.35 17.81
CA GLY A 290 -10.04 -12.74 18.18
C GLY A 290 -9.53 -14.01 17.48
N TYR A 291 -10.43 -14.82 16.94
CA TYR A 291 -10.15 -16.11 16.33
C TYR A 291 -10.29 -16.10 14.81
N TYR A 292 -11.04 -15.18 14.24
CA TYR A 292 -11.20 -15.07 12.79
C TYR A 292 -9.88 -14.70 12.10
N GLY A 293 -9.68 -15.22 10.90
CA GLY A 293 -8.56 -14.87 10.05
C GLY A 293 -8.74 -13.47 9.45
N ARG A 294 -7.62 -12.80 9.19
CA ARG A 294 -7.57 -11.57 8.40
C ARG A 294 -6.53 -11.73 7.32
N VAL A 295 -6.88 -11.45 6.08
CA VAL A 295 -6.04 -11.69 4.91
C VAL A 295 -6.24 -10.59 3.86
N PRO A 296 -5.32 -10.41 2.91
CA PRO A 296 -5.60 -9.63 1.72
C PRO A 296 -6.84 -10.14 0.98
N ALA A 297 -7.70 -9.24 0.53
CA ALA A 297 -8.95 -9.57 -0.16
C ALA A 297 -8.74 -10.46 -1.39
N ILE A 298 -7.68 -10.21 -2.14
CA ILE A 298 -7.28 -11.04 -3.29
C ILE A 298 -7.08 -12.51 -2.88
N LEU A 299 -6.44 -12.75 -1.74
CA LEU A 299 -6.21 -14.12 -1.25
C LEU A 299 -7.50 -14.79 -0.83
N ASP A 300 -8.39 -14.07 -0.15
CA ASP A 300 -9.69 -14.64 0.26
C ASP A 300 -10.57 -14.95 -0.96
N LEU A 301 -10.62 -14.04 -1.92
CA LEU A 301 -11.35 -14.20 -3.16
C LEU A 301 -10.85 -15.42 -3.96
N CYS A 302 -9.53 -15.49 -4.19
CA CYS A 302 -8.92 -16.60 -4.92
C CYS A 302 -9.06 -17.93 -4.16
N ALA A 303 -8.93 -17.93 -2.83
CA ALA A 303 -9.10 -19.15 -2.01
C ALA A 303 -10.54 -19.67 -2.06
N LYS A 304 -11.55 -18.80 -2.07
CA LYS A 304 -12.94 -19.18 -2.24
C LYS A 304 -13.24 -19.80 -3.61
N ALA A 305 -12.50 -19.36 -4.63
CA ALA A 305 -12.54 -19.93 -5.98
C ALA A 305 -11.65 -21.18 -6.17
N GLY A 306 -11.08 -21.71 -5.08
CA GLY A 306 -10.31 -22.96 -5.09
C GLY A 306 -8.82 -22.81 -5.41
N ALA A 307 -8.26 -21.59 -5.44
CA ALA A 307 -6.83 -21.41 -5.67
C ALA A 307 -5.97 -21.90 -4.50
N LEU A 308 -4.79 -22.42 -4.85
CA LEU A 308 -3.76 -22.80 -3.88
C LEU A 308 -3.03 -21.56 -3.35
N VAL A 309 -3.32 -21.21 -2.10
CA VAL A 309 -2.71 -20.05 -1.47
C VAL A 309 -1.28 -20.36 -1.02
N PRO A 310 -0.29 -19.49 -1.30
CA PRO A 310 1.09 -19.69 -0.87
C PRO A 310 1.23 -19.84 0.65
N ALA A 311 2.11 -20.75 1.09
CA ALA A 311 2.30 -21.08 2.52
C ALA A 311 2.67 -19.87 3.40
N LYS A 312 3.31 -18.83 2.85
CA LYS A 312 3.63 -17.58 3.56
C LYS A 312 2.41 -16.86 4.15
N TYR A 313 1.20 -17.13 3.63
CA TYR A 313 -0.05 -16.55 4.11
C TYR A 313 -0.81 -17.43 5.10
N ASN A 314 -0.35 -18.66 5.37
CA ASN A 314 -1.07 -19.60 6.23
C ASN A 314 -1.34 -19.05 7.64
N SER A 315 -0.38 -18.34 8.24
CA SER A 315 -0.55 -17.71 9.56
C SER A 315 -1.66 -16.65 9.56
N MET A 316 -1.75 -15.85 8.50
CA MET A 316 -2.80 -14.82 8.34
C MET A 316 -4.16 -15.48 8.10
N MET A 317 -4.18 -16.54 7.31
CA MET A 317 -5.40 -17.28 6.99
C MET A 317 -5.89 -18.16 8.13
N LYS A 318 -5.07 -18.41 9.17
CA LYS A 318 -5.37 -19.30 10.29
C LYS A 318 -5.96 -20.63 9.78
N ALA A 319 -5.36 -21.20 8.76
CA ALA A 319 -5.89 -22.39 8.08
C ALA A 319 -5.90 -23.62 8.99
N GLN A 320 -5.04 -23.67 9.99
CA GLN A 320 -4.94 -24.74 10.97
C GLN A 320 -5.04 -24.17 12.39
N GLY A 321 -6.10 -24.50 13.07
CA GLY A 321 -6.18 -24.77 14.47
C GLY A 321 -5.80 -23.71 15.51
N LEU A 322 -6.45 -22.56 15.56
CA LEU A 322 -6.88 -22.06 16.87
C LEU A 322 -8.36 -22.40 16.96
N SER A 323 -8.72 -23.25 17.94
CA SER A 323 -10.14 -23.50 18.24
C SER A 323 -10.81 -22.17 18.53
N GLY A 324 -11.83 -21.80 17.76
CA GLY A 324 -12.67 -20.67 18.10
C GLY A 324 -13.37 -20.93 19.43
N PRO A 325 -13.93 -19.89 20.09
CA PRO A 325 -14.81 -20.11 21.22
C PRO A 325 -15.91 -21.09 20.79
N ALA A 326 -16.22 -22.06 21.64
CA ALA A 326 -17.36 -22.94 21.44
C ALA A 326 -18.59 -22.05 21.43
N PHE A 327 -19.15 -21.80 20.24
CA PHE A 327 -20.45 -21.18 20.15
C PHE A 327 -21.45 -22.21 20.71
N CYS A 328 -22.02 -21.93 21.86
CA CYS A 328 -23.17 -22.68 22.38
C CYS A 328 -24.22 -22.72 21.28
N ARG A 329 -24.58 -23.94 20.88
CA ARG A 329 -25.66 -24.22 19.94
C ARG A 329 -27.01 -23.94 20.59
#